data_51eab74657e5c4dfeac073be03a14eb2
#
_entry.id   51eab74657e5c4dfeac073be03a14eb2
#
_cell.length_a   1.000
_cell.length_b   1.000
_cell.length_c   1.000
_cell.angle_alpha   90.00
_cell.angle_beta   90.00
_cell.angle_gamma   90.00
#
_symmetry.space_group_name_H-M   'P 1'
#
loop_
_entity.id
_entity.type
_entity.pdbx_description
1 polymer ?
#
loop_
_entity_poly.entity_id
_entity_poly.type
_entity_poly.pdbx_seq_one_letter_code
_entity_poly.pdbx_strand_id
1 'polypeptide(L)' 'MADLLPYVAGQPLVDHHCHGVLRRDADVATLESMLSEGVGFPGGSVFDSQAGFMFRRLCPPVLGLPPHAELGDYVARR' A
#
# COMPACT_ATOMS: atom_id res chain seq x y z
N MET A 1 -27.64 -8.63 16.56
CA MET A 1 -26.61 -9.44 15.91
C MET A 1 -25.39 -9.52 16.81
N ALA A 2 -24.81 -10.70 16.94
CA ALA A 2 -23.61 -10.85 17.75
C ALA A 2 -22.43 -10.07 17.14
N ASP A 3 -21.59 -9.52 18.02
CA ASP A 3 -20.39 -8.84 17.58
C ASP A 3 -19.31 -9.87 17.24
N LEU A 4 -18.94 -9.94 15.95
CA LEU A 4 -17.96 -10.90 15.46
C LEU A 4 -16.51 -10.40 15.55
N LEU A 5 -16.30 -9.11 15.85
CA LEU A 5 -14.95 -8.54 15.86
C LEU A 5 -14.00 -9.22 16.85
N PRO A 6 -14.42 -9.48 18.11
CA PRO A 6 -13.52 -10.17 19.04
C PRO A 6 -13.16 -11.57 18.58
N TYR A 7 -14.11 -12.29 17.99
CA TYR A 7 -13.85 -13.62 17.46
C TYR A 7 -12.85 -13.58 16.30
N VAL A 8 -13.07 -12.69 15.34
CA VAL A 8 -12.19 -12.53 14.18
C VAL A 8 -10.77 -12.10 14.61
N ALA A 9 -10.69 -11.15 15.54
CA ALA A 9 -9.40 -10.67 16.01
C ALA A 9 -8.58 -11.74 16.73
N GLY A 10 -9.25 -12.73 17.33
CA GLY A 10 -8.58 -13.82 18.03
C GLY A 10 -8.20 -15.00 17.16
N GLN A 11 -8.53 -14.98 15.88
CA GLN A 11 -8.25 -16.11 15.01
C GLN A 11 -6.80 -16.07 14.49
N PRO A 12 -6.10 -17.22 14.48
CA PRO A 12 -4.81 -17.29 13.81
C PRO A 12 -4.98 -17.13 12.30
N LEU A 13 -4.02 -16.47 11.68
CA LEU A 13 -4.04 -16.25 10.23
C LEU A 13 -3.03 -17.16 9.54
N VAL A 14 -3.40 -17.64 8.36
CA VAL A 14 -2.48 -18.34 7.48
C VAL A 14 -2.27 -17.47 6.25
N ASP A 15 -1.10 -16.88 6.15
CA ASP A 15 -0.75 -16.03 5.02
C ASP A 15 0.05 -16.88 4.02
N HIS A 16 -0.63 -17.32 2.98
CA HIS A 16 -0.04 -18.19 1.95
C HIS A 16 0.39 -17.39 0.71
N HIS A 17 0.16 -16.08 0.71
CA HIS A 17 0.51 -15.22 -0.41
C HIS A 17 0.77 -13.81 0.11
N CYS A 18 1.96 -13.31 -0.15
CA CYS A 18 2.39 -12.02 0.35
C CYS A 18 3.20 -11.28 -0.71
N HIS A 19 3.01 -9.97 -0.78
CA HIS A 19 3.82 -9.06 -1.59
C HIS A 19 4.57 -8.11 -0.67
N GLY A 20 5.60 -7.49 -1.20
CA GLY A 20 6.29 -6.42 -0.49
C GLY A 20 7.46 -6.84 0.38
N VAL A 21 7.88 -8.09 0.33
CA VAL A 21 9.09 -8.54 1.01
C VAL A 21 10.28 -8.31 0.09
N LEU A 22 11.08 -7.29 0.40
CA LEU A 22 12.23 -6.90 -0.40
C LEU A 22 13.52 -7.07 0.40
N ARG A 23 14.62 -7.38 -0.29
CA ARG A 23 15.93 -7.48 0.33
C ARG A 23 16.63 -6.14 0.47
N ARG A 24 16.10 -5.12 -0.16
CA ARG A 24 16.67 -3.77 -0.17
C ARG A 24 15.53 -2.77 -0.09
N ASP A 25 15.88 -1.52 0.16
CA ASP A 25 14.93 -0.43 0.18
C ASP A 25 14.32 -0.22 -1.20
N ALA A 26 13.02 -0.02 -1.25
CA ALA A 26 12.31 0.30 -2.49
C ALA A 26 12.52 1.76 -2.87
N ASP A 27 12.68 2.00 -4.16
CA ASP A 27 12.54 3.35 -4.72
C ASP A 27 11.08 3.59 -5.14
N VAL A 28 10.80 4.79 -5.66
CA VAL A 28 9.43 5.15 -6.06
C VAL A 28 8.93 4.23 -7.18
N ALA A 29 9.78 3.90 -8.14
CA ALA A 29 9.38 3.02 -9.24
C ALA A 29 9.02 1.62 -8.75
N THR A 30 9.79 1.08 -7.81
CA THR A 30 9.49 -0.21 -7.18
C THR A 30 8.18 -0.15 -6.41
N LEU A 31 7.98 0.90 -5.61
CA LEU A 31 6.73 1.09 -4.88
C LEU A 31 5.54 1.13 -5.83
N GLU A 32 5.65 1.87 -6.93
CA GLU A 32 4.58 1.96 -7.92
C GLU A 32 4.25 0.59 -8.51
N SER A 33 5.26 -0.22 -8.82
CA SER A 33 5.05 -1.55 -9.39
C SER A 33 4.32 -2.50 -8.43
N MET A 34 4.37 -2.22 -7.13
CA MET A 34 3.74 -3.05 -6.10
C MET A 34 2.29 -2.70 -5.84
N LEU A 35 1.77 -1.61 -6.40
CA LEU A 35 0.39 -1.19 -6.19
C LEU A 35 -0.63 -2.03 -6.98
N SER A 36 -0.18 -2.76 -7.98
CA SER A 36 -1.05 -3.55 -8.83
C SER A 36 -0.29 -4.74 -9.40
N GLU A 37 -1.00 -5.84 -9.62
CA GLU A 37 -0.45 -6.99 -10.34
C GLU A 37 -0.50 -6.79 -11.86
N GLY A 38 -1.14 -5.73 -12.33
CA GLY A 38 -1.19 -5.41 -13.74
C GLY A 38 0.17 -5.03 -14.29
N VAL A 39 0.38 -5.30 -15.57
CA VAL A 39 1.62 -4.94 -16.26
C VAL A 39 1.38 -3.69 -17.08
N GLY A 40 2.02 -2.60 -16.68
CA GLY A 40 1.89 -1.32 -17.34
C GLY A 40 0.62 -0.57 -16.95
N PHE A 41 0.61 0.71 -17.20
CA PHE A 41 -0.54 1.58 -16.98
C PHE A 41 -0.58 2.58 -18.13
N PRO A 42 -1.58 2.49 -19.01
CA PRO A 42 -1.55 3.23 -20.28
C PRO A 42 -1.74 4.74 -20.13
N GLY A 43 -2.18 5.22 -18.99
CA GLY A 43 -2.48 6.63 -18.78
C GLY A 43 -1.44 7.40 -18.01
N GLY A 44 -0.23 6.83 -17.76
CA GLY A 44 0.80 7.47 -16.95
C GLY A 44 1.12 6.68 -15.70
N SER A 45 1.09 7.32 -14.52
CA SER A 45 1.43 6.66 -13.26
C SER A 45 0.24 5.94 -12.65
N VAL A 46 0.48 4.75 -12.09
CA VAL A 46 -0.52 4.01 -11.31
C VAL A 46 -0.97 4.83 -10.08
N PHE A 47 -0.11 5.71 -9.57
CA PHE A 47 -0.48 6.61 -8.47
C PHE A 47 -1.61 7.56 -8.83
N ASP A 48 -1.85 7.81 -10.10
CA ASP A 48 -2.93 8.67 -10.58
C ASP A 48 -4.19 7.88 -10.94
N SER A 49 -4.20 6.58 -10.72
CA SER A 49 -5.39 5.76 -10.84
C SER A 49 -6.30 5.93 -9.62
N GLN A 50 -7.51 5.40 -9.68
CA GLN A 50 -8.43 5.43 -8.56
C GLN A 50 -7.83 4.70 -7.34
N ALA A 51 -7.21 3.55 -7.55
CA ALA A 51 -6.51 2.83 -6.48
C ALA A 51 -5.34 3.63 -5.94
N GLY A 52 -4.60 4.32 -6.81
CA GLY A 52 -3.50 5.19 -6.41
C GLY A 52 -3.96 6.35 -5.54
N PHE A 53 -5.10 6.95 -5.86
CA PHE A 53 -5.65 8.01 -5.02
C PHE A 53 -6.04 7.51 -3.64
N MET A 54 -6.61 6.32 -3.53
CA MET A 54 -6.90 5.71 -2.23
C MET A 54 -5.61 5.48 -1.44
N PHE A 55 -4.58 4.96 -2.08
CA PHE A 55 -3.28 4.76 -1.46
C PHE A 55 -2.72 6.08 -0.92
N ARG A 56 -2.75 7.13 -1.74
CA ARG A 56 -2.20 8.45 -1.38
C ARG A 56 -3.01 9.14 -0.29
N ARG A 57 -4.27 8.77 -0.13
CA ARG A 57 -5.12 9.31 0.93
C ARG A 57 -4.91 8.57 2.26
N LEU A 58 -4.83 7.24 2.22
CA LEU A 58 -4.91 6.41 3.42
C LEU A 58 -3.55 5.98 3.96
N CYS A 59 -2.55 5.80 3.09
CA CYS A 59 -1.24 5.33 3.50
C CYS A 59 -0.40 6.40 4.22
N PRO A 60 -0.32 7.65 3.73
CA PRO A 60 0.58 8.62 4.35
C PRO A 60 0.34 8.87 5.83
N PRO A 61 -0.91 8.98 6.33
CA PRO A 61 -1.13 9.18 7.75
C PRO A 61 -0.55 8.06 8.63
N VAL A 62 -0.56 6.82 8.13
CA VAL A 62 0.03 5.69 8.85
C VAL A 62 1.54 5.87 9.01
N LEU A 63 2.18 6.54 8.04
CA LEU A 63 3.61 6.84 8.07
C LEU A 63 3.94 8.17 8.75
N GLY A 64 2.93 8.87 9.27
CA GLY A 64 3.14 10.18 9.86
C GLY A 64 3.28 11.30 8.83
N LEU A 65 2.78 11.09 7.61
CA LEU A 65 2.80 12.05 6.52
C LEU A 65 1.41 12.61 6.27
N PRO A 66 1.29 13.81 5.71
CA PRO A 66 -0.01 14.32 5.30
C PRO A 66 -0.57 13.53 4.11
N PRO A 67 -1.90 13.47 3.93
CA PRO A 67 -2.48 12.88 2.73
C PRO A 67 -1.91 13.51 1.47
N HIS A 68 -1.72 12.70 0.44
CA HIS A 68 -1.17 13.14 -0.86
C HIS A 68 0.22 13.77 -0.77
N ALA A 69 1.05 13.32 0.20
CA ALA A 69 2.44 13.72 0.29
C ALA A 69 3.21 13.31 -0.98
N GLU A 70 4.37 13.92 -1.17
CA GLU A 70 5.26 13.58 -2.29
C GLU A 70 5.66 12.10 -2.23
N LEU A 71 5.70 11.45 -3.38
CA LEU A 71 5.92 10.00 -3.43
C LEU A 71 7.29 9.58 -2.89
N GLY A 72 8.30 10.44 -3.05
CA GLY A 72 9.60 10.18 -2.47
C GLY A 72 9.58 10.09 -0.95
N ASP A 73 8.66 10.81 -0.30
CA ASP A 73 8.55 10.79 1.14
C ASP A 73 8.02 9.46 1.67
N TYR A 74 7.21 8.74 0.90
CA TYR A 74 6.74 7.42 1.31
C TYR A 74 7.91 6.45 1.48
N VAL A 75 8.81 6.41 0.49
CA VAL A 75 9.94 5.47 0.54
C VAL A 75 10.97 5.90 1.56
N ALA A 76 11.12 7.19 1.81
CA ALA A 76 12.05 7.70 2.82
C ALA A 76 11.55 7.46 4.25
N ARG A 77 10.24 7.39 4.45
CA ARG A 77 9.63 7.39 5.79
C ARG A 77 9.40 5.99 6.35
N ARG A 78 9.37 4.96 5.53
CA ARG A 78 9.03 3.62 5.99
C ARG A 78 10.05 3.02 6.97
#